data_0da233a4e41607259dba407a7f8b9e2e
#
_entry.id   0da233a4e41607259dba407a7f8b9e2e
#
_cell.length_a   1.000
_cell.length_b   1.000
_cell.length_c   1.000
_cell.angle_alpha   90.00
_cell.angle_beta   90.00
_cell.angle_gamma   90.00
#
_symmetry.space_group_name_H-M   'P 1'
#
loop_
_entity.id
_entity.type
_entity.pdbx_description
1 polymer ?
#
loop_
_entity_poly.entity_id
_entity_poly.type
_entity_poly.pdbx_seq_one_letter_code
_entity_poly.pdbx_strand_id
1 'polypeptide(L)'
;RRTLISEAEAVEFREEDLITHENVVVTLSKQGYIKRIPTKTYRLQHRGGKGIIGMATREADVVERLLVADTHDILLLFTNRGKVFKLKCYDIPQDLSRTSKGVALANLLAMDSGEWVTALVGLESLVSPEVFLLMVTSRGRVKKTSLSKFSSVRRCGLIAVKLGSKEELVTACKVTDTDEVMLVSQRGQA
;
A
#
# COMPACT_ATOMS: atom_id res chain seq x y z
N ARG A 1 21.27 53.56 -2.07
CA ARG A 1 20.83 52.15 -2.01
C ARG A 1 20.03 51.86 -3.27
N ARG A 2 20.58 51.07 -4.21
CA ARG A 2 19.86 50.52 -5.37
C ARG A 2 19.41 49.10 -4.97
N THR A 3 18.14 48.92 -4.66
CA THR A 3 17.54 47.59 -4.51
C THR A 3 17.10 47.14 -5.90
N LEU A 4 17.72 46.13 -6.44
CA LEU A 4 17.24 45.45 -7.64
C LEU A 4 16.14 44.47 -7.21
N ILE A 5 14.93 44.71 -7.66
CA ILE A 5 13.83 43.77 -7.57
C ILE A 5 14.03 42.85 -8.78
N SER A 6 14.52 41.65 -8.56
CA SER A 6 14.45 40.60 -9.56
C SER A 6 13.04 40.01 -9.52
N GLU A 7 12.37 39.91 -10.65
CA GLU A 7 11.20 39.04 -10.82
C GLU A 7 11.69 37.59 -10.76
N ALA A 8 11.96 37.11 -9.54
CA ALA A 8 12.12 35.70 -9.33
C ALA A 8 10.73 35.09 -9.46
N GLU A 9 10.53 34.25 -10.48
CA GLU A 9 9.35 33.38 -10.54
C GLU A 9 9.23 32.70 -9.17
N ALA A 10 8.09 32.86 -8.52
CA ALA A 10 7.80 32.16 -7.28
C ALA A 10 7.79 30.67 -7.63
N VAL A 11 8.87 29.98 -7.30
CA VAL A 11 8.91 28.52 -7.35
C VAL A 11 7.92 28.05 -6.29
N GLU A 12 6.76 27.59 -6.72
CA GLU A 12 5.82 26.90 -5.85
C GLU A 12 6.49 25.62 -5.35
N PHE A 13 7.06 25.68 -4.16
CA PHE A 13 7.54 24.49 -3.46
C PHE A 13 6.33 23.63 -3.08
N ARG A 14 6.28 22.43 -3.64
CA ARG A 14 5.32 21.42 -3.18
C ARG A 14 5.86 20.80 -1.90
N GLU A 15 4.98 20.50 -0.97
CA GLU A 15 5.36 19.79 0.27
C GLU A 15 6.12 18.49 -0.03
N GLU A 16 5.81 17.87 -1.18
CA GLU A 16 6.49 16.66 -1.68
C GLU A 16 8.00 16.89 -1.92
N ASP A 17 8.41 18.09 -2.35
CA ASP A 17 9.82 18.40 -2.66
C ASP A 17 10.71 18.47 -1.40
N LEU A 18 10.10 18.61 -0.22
CA LEU A 18 10.78 18.64 1.07
C LEU A 18 10.99 17.23 1.67
N ILE A 19 10.34 16.22 1.11
CA ILE A 19 10.41 14.85 1.59
C ILE A 19 11.56 14.14 0.90
N THR A 20 12.49 13.61 1.67
CA THR A 20 13.63 12.87 1.12
C THR A 20 13.20 11.50 0.59
N HIS A 21 13.73 11.11 -0.56
CA HIS A 21 13.62 9.75 -1.08
C HIS A 21 14.36 8.77 -0.17
N GLU A 22 13.64 7.86 0.43
CA GLU A 22 14.21 6.82 1.30
C GLU A 22 13.42 5.52 1.14
N ASN A 23 14.15 4.41 1.03
CA ASN A 23 13.51 3.11 1.07
C ASN A 23 13.01 2.80 2.47
N VAL A 24 11.74 2.47 2.57
CA VAL A 24 11.05 2.16 3.83
C VAL A 24 10.35 0.81 3.75
N VAL A 25 10.20 0.20 4.91
CA VAL A 25 9.36 -0.99 5.09
C VAL A 25 8.03 -0.54 5.63
N VAL A 26 6.98 -0.76 4.86
CA VAL A 26 5.59 -0.57 5.28
C VAL A 26 5.07 -1.90 5.81
N THR A 27 4.56 -1.91 7.03
CA THR A 27 3.96 -3.08 7.67
C THR A 27 2.51 -2.80 7.99
N LEU A 28 1.65 -3.76 7.67
CA LEU A 28 0.21 -3.75 7.97
C LEU A 28 -0.14 -4.96 8.81
N SER A 29 -0.81 -4.74 9.94
CA SER A 29 -1.31 -5.80 10.80
C SER A 29 -2.73 -6.23 10.40
N LYS A 30 -3.13 -7.42 10.84
CA LYS A 30 -4.47 -7.97 10.61
C LYS A 30 -5.58 -7.10 11.22
N GLN A 31 -5.31 -6.42 12.32
CA GLN A 31 -6.24 -5.47 12.95
C GLN A 31 -6.26 -4.08 12.27
N GLY A 32 -5.51 -3.89 11.19
CA GLY A 32 -5.50 -2.64 10.43
C GLY A 32 -4.60 -1.55 10.99
N TYR A 33 -3.51 -1.89 11.71
CA TYR A 33 -2.49 -0.94 12.09
C TYR A 33 -1.40 -0.91 11.02
N ILE A 34 -1.03 0.30 10.61
CA ILE A 34 0.00 0.53 9.58
C ILE A 34 1.10 1.41 10.13
N LYS A 35 2.33 1.17 9.68
CA LYS A 35 3.50 2.03 9.92
C LYS A 35 4.51 1.91 8.81
N ARG A 36 5.39 2.90 8.71
CA ARG A 36 6.60 2.84 7.87
C ARG A 36 7.85 3.02 8.70
N ILE A 37 8.89 2.27 8.36
CA ILE A 37 10.20 2.32 9.04
C ILE A 37 11.28 2.35 7.97
N PRO A 38 12.30 3.21 8.07
CA PRO A 38 13.44 3.19 7.16
C PRO A 38 14.11 1.80 7.10
N THR A 39 14.41 1.33 5.88
CA THR A 39 15.04 0.01 5.69
C THR A 39 16.37 -0.11 6.42
N LYS A 40 17.11 0.98 6.56
CA LYS A 40 18.39 1.04 7.32
C LYS A 40 18.24 0.68 8.80
N THR A 41 17.01 0.72 9.36
CA THR A 41 16.74 0.28 10.73
C THR A 41 16.82 -1.23 10.88
N TYR A 42 16.71 -1.98 9.77
CA TYR A 42 16.83 -3.42 9.73
C TYR A 42 18.29 -3.81 9.45
N ARG A 43 18.92 -4.49 10.38
CA ARG A 43 20.30 -4.99 10.20
C ARG A 43 20.25 -6.30 9.42
N LEU A 44 21.20 -6.46 8.49
CA LEU A 44 21.45 -7.75 7.85
C LEU A 44 21.80 -8.81 8.93
N GLN A 45 21.11 -9.93 8.88
CA GLN A 45 21.39 -11.07 9.76
C GLN A 45 22.16 -12.14 8.99
N HIS A 46 23.23 -12.63 9.60
CA HIS A 46 23.98 -13.78 9.11
C HIS A 46 23.37 -15.10 9.64
N ARG A 47 23.86 -16.23 9.16
CA ARG A 47 23.44 -17.57 9.63
C ARG A 47 23.50 -17.67 11.15
N GLY A 48 22.44 -18.18 11.77
CA GLY A 48 22.32 -18.31 13.24
C GLY A 48 21.80 -17.08 13.96
N GLY A 49 21.45 -15.98 13.25
CA GLY A 49 20.80 -14.82 13.85
C GLY A 49 19.39 -15.14 14.34
N LYS A 50 18.99 -14.55 15.47
CA LYS A 50 17.58 -14.55 15.93
C LYS A 50 16.76 -13.65 15.02
N GLY A 51 15.57 -14.08 14.57
CA GLY A 51 14.66 -13.27 13.75
C GLY A 51 14.41 -11.88 14.34
N ILE A 52 13.98 -10.94 13.50
CA ILE A 52 13.70 -9.56 13.91
C ILE A 52 12.18 -9.38 14.00
N ILE A 53 11.71 -8.84 15.14
CA ILE A 53 10.31 -8.44 15.31
C ILE A 53 10.09 -7.18 14.47
N GLY A 54 9.21 -7.28 13.46
CA GLY A 54 8.86 -6.16 12.58
C GLY A 54 7.82 -5.20 13.17
N MET A 55 7.00 -5.67 14.11
CA MET A 55 5.94 -4.90 14.75
C MET A 55 5.57 -5.56 16.08
N ALA A 56 5.40 -4.77 17.15
CA ALA A 56 4.79 -5.30 18.36
C ALA A 56 3.27 -5.34 18.17
N THR A 57 2.74 -6.53 18.18
CA THR A 57 1.31 -6.78 18.13
C THR A 57 0.83 -7.22 19.51
N ARG A 58 -0.44 -6.96 19.84
CA ARG A 58 -1.06 -7.60 21.02
C ARG A 58 -1.26 -9.08 20.71
N GLU A 59 -1.49 -9.90 21.74
CA GLU A 59 -1.57 -11.37 21.64
C GLU A 59 -2.47 -11.90 20.50
N ALA A 60 -3.44 -11.12 20.03
CA ALA A 60 -4.38 -11.50 18.97
C ALA A 60 -4.13 -10.81 17.60
N ASP A 61 -3.05 -10.02 17.45
CA ASP A 61 -2.74 -9.33 16.20
C ASP A 61 -1.44 -9.85 15.58
N VAL A 62 -1.38 -9.93 14.26
CA VAL A 62 -0.21 -10.41 13.51
C VAL A 62 0.07 -9.50 12.33
N VAL A 63 1.33 -9.40 11.92
CA VAL A 63 1.69 -8.72 10.67
C VAL A 63 1.15 -9.54 9.50
N GLU A 64 0.28 -8.93 8.72
CA GLU A 64 -0.36 -9.60 7.58
C GLU A 64 0.31 -9.25 6.26
N ARG A 65 0.73 -7.99 6.10
CA ARG A 65 1.38 -7.49 4.89
C ARG A 65 2.66 -6.75 5.24
N LEU A 66 3.66 -6.96 4.41
CA LEU A 66 4.93 -6.26 4.44
C LEU A 66 5.29 -5.86 3.01
N LEU A 67 5.64 -4.60 2.82
CA LEU A 67 6.02 -4.04 1.53
C LEU A 67 7.26 -3.17 1.72
N VAL A 68 8.22 -3.27 0.80
CA VAL A 68 9.31 -2.32 0.67
C VAL A 68 8.94 -1.33 -0.43
N ALA A 69 9.01 -0.05 -0.11
CA ALA A 69 8.62 1.03 -1.01
C ALA A 69 9.51 2.26 -0.81
N ASP A 70 9.56 3.15 -1.79
CA ASP A 70 10.11 4.49 -1.60
C ASP A 70 9.09 5.39 -0.88
N THR A 71 9.57 6.42 -0.17
CA THR A 71 8.72 7.39 0.50
C THR A 71 7.73 8.08 -0.44
N HIS A 72 8.06 8.25 -1.71
CA HIS A 72 7.21 8.89 -2.73
C HIS A 72 6.28 7.90 -3.47
N ASP A 73 6.44 6.61 -3.23
CA ASP A 73 5.59 5.60 -3.87
C ASP A 73 4.11 5.79 -3.51
N ILE A 74 3.29 5.41 -4.46
CA ILE A 74 1.85 5.37 -4.30
C ILE A 74 1.45 3.98 -3.79
N LEU A 75 0.74 3.95 -2.69
CA LEU A 75 0.19 2.73 -2.11
C LEU A 75 -1.28 2.61 -2.48
N LEU A 76 -1.65 1.50 -3.09
CA LEU A 76 -3.03 1.09 -3.31
C LEU A 76 -3.43 0.03 -2.29
N LEU A 77 -4.44 0.36 -1.49
CA LEU A 77 -4.97 -0.51 -0.45
C LEU A 77 -6.34 -1.04 -0.90
N PHE A 78 -6.41 -2.32 -1.16
CA PHE A 78 -7.64 -2.99 -1.57
C PHE A 78 -8.33 -3.61 -0.36
N THR A 79 -9.66 -3.47 -0.30
CA THR A 79 -10.44 -3.97 0.83
C THR A 79 -11.29 -5.18 0.43
N ASN A 80 -11.71 -5.94 1.45
CA ASN A 80 -12.62 -7.09 1.27
C ASN A 80 -13.91 -6.71 0.53
N ARG A 81 -14.33 -5.43 0.59
CA ARG A 81 -15.53 -4.93 -0.10
C ARG A 81 -15.29 -4.53 -1.56
N GLY A 82 -14.11 -4.82 -2.11
CA GLY A 82 -13.76 -4.47 -3.49
C GLY A 82 -13.52 -2.99 -3.74
N LYS A 83 -13.34 -2.20 -2.68
CA LYS A 83 -12.89 -0.81 -2.76
C LYS A 83 -11.37 -0.75 -2.83
N VAL A 84 -10.84 0.31 -3.41
CA VAL A 84 -9.43 0.67 -3.39
C VAL A 84 -9.26 2.07 -2.84
N PHE A 85 -8.30 2.25 -1.95
CA PHE A 85 -7.85 3.54 -1.45
C PHE A 85 -6.44 3.82 -1.97
N LYS A 86 -6.12 5.10 -2.12
CA LYS A 86 -4.81 5.58 -2.55
C LYS A 86 -4.20 6.42 -1.45
N LEU A 87 -2.97 6.11 -1.09
CA LEU A 87 -2.15 6.85 -0.13
C LEU A 87 -0.76 7.06 -0.72
N LYS A 88 -0.12 8.17 -0.43
CA LYS A 88 1.32 8.30 -0.62
C LYS A 88 2.05 7.62 0.54
N CYS A 89 3.17 6.99 0.27
CA CYS A 89 3.91 6.28 1.31
C CYS A 89 4.33 7.23 2.44
N TYR A 90 4.66 8.49 2.13
CA TYR A 90 5.04 9.50 3.12
C TYR A 90 3.87 9.95 4.01
N ASP A 91 2.58 9.77 3.59
CA ASP A 91 1.41 10.06 4.43
C ASP A 91 1.28 9.11 5.62
N ILE A 92 1.94 7.94 5.55
CA ILE A 92 2.02 7.03 6.69
C ILE A 92 3.03 7.59 7.68
N PRO A 93 2.66 7.80 8.95
CA PRO A 93 3.59 8.27 9.96
C PRO A 93 4.84 7.39 10.04
N GLN A 94 6.02 8.05 10.03
CA GLN A 94 7.28 7.36 10.21
C GLN A 94 7.44 6.94 11.66
N ASP A 95 7.81 5.69 11.86
CA ASP A 95 8.13 5.16 13.17
C ASP A 95 9.60 4.77 13.23
N LEU A 96 10.27 5.20 14.28
CA LEU A 96 11.67 4.84 14.52
C LEU A 96 11.80 3.52 15.29
N SER A 97 10.73 3.11 15.96
CA SER A 97 10.71 1.87 16.73
C SER A 97 10.13 0.72 15.93
N ARG A 98 10.90 -0.37 15.81
CA ARG A 98 10.43 -1.61 15.20
C ARG A 98 9.28 -2.26 16.00
N THR A 99 9.27 -2.03 17.31
CA THR A 99 8.30 -2.65 18.22
C THR A 99 7.02 -1.83 18.42
N SER A 100 6.92 -0.64 17.84
CA SER A 100 5.70 0.17 17.93
C SER A 100 4.53 -0.49 17.17
N LYS A 101 3.32 -0.12 17.57
CA LYS A 101 2.08 -0.61 16.97
C LYS A 101 1.73 0.08 15.65
N GLY A 102 2.23 1.31 15.42
CA GLY A 102 1.82 2.15 14.30
C GLY A 102 0.47 2.82 14.52
N VAL A 103 -0.14 3.28 13.43
CA VAL A 103 -1.41 4.05 13.41
C VAL A 103 -2.51 3.21 12.80
N ALA A 104 -3.73 3.34 13.31
CA ALA A 104 -4.89 2.67 12.73
C ALA A 104 -5.20 3.24 11.35
N LEU A 105 -5.39 2.38 10.34
CA LEU A 105 -5.76 2.78 8.98
C LEU A 105 -7.05 3.59 8.92
N ALA A 106 -7.99 3.34 9.84
CA ALA A 106 -9.22 4.11 9.94
C ALA A 106 -9.00 5.62 10.22
N ASN A 107 -7.82 5.98 10.74
CA ASN A 107 -7.45 7.40 10.92
C ASN A 107 -6.91 8.04 9.63
N LEU A 108 -6.45 7.23 8.68
CA LEU A 108 -5.86 7.70 7.43
C LEU A 108 -6.85 7.59 6.26
N LEU A 109 -7.76 6.61 6.30
CA LEU A 109 -8.68 6.26 5.22
C LEU A 109 -10.13 6.25 5.73
N ALA A 110 -11.05 6.70 4.89
CA ALA A 110 -12.49 6.66 5.17
C ALA A 110 -13.05 5.25 4.92
N MET A 111 -12.64 4.29 5.75
CA MET A 111 -13.09 2.91 5.70
C MET A 111 -14.43 2.75 6.43
N ASP A 112 -15.29 1.89 5.90
CA ASP A 112 -16.56 1.55 6.53
C ASP A 112 -16.36 0.56 7.69
N SER A 113 -17.34 0.49 8.60
CA SER A 113 -17.33 -0.52 9.66
C SER A 113 -17.32 -1.94 9.08
N GLY A 114 -16.42 -2.81 9.59
CA GLY A 114 -16.24 -4.18 9.10
C GLY A 114 -15.55 -4.26 7.73
N GLU A 115 -14.89 -3.20 7.28
CA GLU A 115 -14.03 -3.19 6.12
C GLU A 115 -12.57 -3.38 6.56
N TRP A 116 -11.81 -4.25 5.89
CA TRP A 116 -10.39 -4.48 6.14
C TRP A 116 -9.61 -4.62 4.84
N VAL A 117 -8.32 -4.35 4.92
CA VAL A 117 -7.42 -4.41 3.75
C VAL A 117 -7.02 -5.85 3.49
N THR A 118 -7.24 -6.31 2.26
CA THR A 118 -6.88 -7.66 1.79
C THR A 118 -5.64 -7.67 0.92
N ALA A 119 -5.30 -6.54 0.29
CA ALA A 119 -4.07 -6.43 -0.50
C ALA A 119 -3.49 -5.01 -0.42
N LEU A 120 -2.16 -4.95 -0.43
CA LEU A 120 -1.36 -3.73 -0.45
C LEU A 120 -0.40 -3.79 -1.64
N VAL A 121 -0.47 -2.81 -2.53
CA VAL A 121 0.35 -2.72 -3.74
C VAL A 121 1.09 -1.39 -3.75
N GLY A 122 2.41 -1.43 -3.85
CA GLY A 122 3.27 -0.25 -4.00
C GLY A 122 3.60 0.01 -5.46
N LEU A 123 3.58 1.26 -5.87
CA LEU A 123 3.76 1.70 -7.25
C LEU A 123 4.53 3.02 -7.28
N GLU A 124 5.58 3.09 -8.09
CA GLU A 124 6.31 4.33 -8.34
C GLU A 124 5.43 5.35 -9.10
N SER A 125 4.61 4.86 -10.02
CA SER A 125 3.73 5.69 -10.84
C SER A 125 2.44 4.95 -11.18
N LEU A 126 1.35 5.70 -11.37
CA LEU A 126 0.09 5.19 -11.91
C LEU A 126 0.02 5.26 -13.44
N VAL A 127 1.04 5.84 -14.08
CA VAL A 127 1.12 6.02 -15.54
C VAL A 127 2.11 4.99 -16.09
N SER A 128 1.69 3.75 -16.17
CA SER A 128 2.45 2.66 -16.81
C SER A 128 1.52 1.87 -17.71
N PRO A 129 1.67 2.00 -19.05
CA PRO A 129 0.73 1.36 -19.99
C PRO A 129 0.79 -0.17 -19.96
N GLU A 130 1.94 -0.74 -19.61
CA GLU A 130 2.19 -2.19 -19.60
C GLU A 130 1.86 -2.86 -18.26
N VAL A 131 1.44 -2.07 -17.26
CA VAL A 131 1.16 -2.59 -15.92
C VAL A 131 -0.34 -2.59 -15.66
N PHE A 132 -0.80 -3.72 -15.17
CA PHE A 132 -2.20 -3.94 -14.80
C PHE A 132 -2.29 -4.38 -13.36
N LEU A 133 -3.47 -4.22 -12.78
CA LEU A 133 -3.83 -4.82 -11.50
C LEU A 133 -4.77 -5.98 -11.73
N LEU A 134 -4.37 -7.13 -11.26
CA LEU A 134 -5.18 -8.34 -11.23
C LEU A 134 -5.83 -8.46 -9.85
N MET A 135 -7.14 -8.57 -9.83
CA MET A 135 -7.94 -8.69 -8.62
C MET A 135 -8.69 -10.02 -8.63
N VAL A 136 -8.66 -10.74 -7.52
CA VAL A 136 -9.27 -12.06 -7.38
C VAL A 136 -10.28 -12.04 -6.24
N THR A 137 -11.48 -12.56 -6.50
CA THR A 137 -12.55 -12.63 -5.51
C THR A 137 -12.66 -14.03 -4.88
N SER A 138 -13.34 -14.14 -3.74
CA SER A 138 -13.57 -15.39 -3.02
C SER A 138 -14.37 -16.45 -3.83
N ARG A 139 -15.02 -16.03 -4.91
CA ARG A 139 -15.72 -16.93 -5.84
C ARG A 139 -14.89 -17.30 -7.07
N GLY A 140 -13.59 -16.98 -7.09
CA GLY A 140 -12.71 -17.27 -8.21
C GLY A 140 -12.89 -16.34 -9.41
N ARG A 141 -13.68 -15.26 -9.29
CA ARG A 141 -13.74 -14.24 -10.36
C ARG A 141 -12.44 -13.44 -10.38
N VAL A 142 -11.93 -13.24 -11.58
CA VAL A 142 -10.70 -12.49 -11.82
C VAL A 142 -11.02 -11.25 -12.65
N LYS A 143 -10.43 -10.12 -12.29
CA LYS A 143 -10.53 -8.88 -13.05
C LYS A 143 -9.15 -8.29 -13.26
N LYS A 144 -8.75 -8.11 -14.52
CA LYS A 144 -7.55 -7.36 -14.91
C LYS A 144 -7.96 -5.92 -15.28
N THR A 145 -7.26 -4.93 -14.75
CA THR A 145 -7.58 -3.51 -14.97
C THR A 145 -6.30 -2.73 -15.16
N SER A 146 -6.23 -1.87 -16.19
CA SER A 146 -5.10 -0.98 -16.41
C SER A 146 -4.87 -0.07 -15.20
N LEU A 147 -3.61 0.14 -14.87
CA LEU A 147 -3.17 0.95 -13.74
C LEU A 147 -3.66 2.41 -13.83
N SER A 148 -3.73 2.96 -15.03
CA SER A 148 -4.20 4.34 -15.28
C SER A 148 -5.61 4.63 -14.76
N LYS A 149 -6.48 3.62 -14.69
CA LYS A 149 -7.84 3.78 -14.15
C LYS A 149 -7.88 4.07 -12.65
N PHE A 150 -6.78 3.87 -11.95
CA PHE A 150 -6.66 4.15 -10.52
C PHE A 150 -6.07 5.55 -10.23
N SER A 151 -5.76 6.34 -11.25
CA SER A 151 -5.27 7.72 -11.09
C SER A 151 -6.28 8.60 -10.36
N SER A 152 -7.58 8.41 -10.62
CA SER A 152 -8.70 9.18 -10.08
C SER A 152 -9.24 8.70 -8.73
N VAL A 153 -8.54 7.79 -8.04
CA VAL A 153 -8.94 7.31 -6.71
C VAL A 153 -8.96 8.47 -5.72
N ARG A 154 -10.12 8.73 -5.13
CA ARG A 154 -10.37 9.80 -4.15
C ARG A 154 -10.14 9.27 -2.73
N ARG A 155 -10.11 10.18 -1.72
CA ARG A 155 -9.99 9.81 -0.30
C ARG A 155 -11.10 8.90 0.22
N CYS A 156 -12.31 8.98 -0.35
CA CYS A 156 -13.43 8.09 -0.02
C CYS A 156 -13.31 6.68 -0.66
N GLY A 157 -12.25 6.43 -1.40
CA GLY A 157 -12.05 5.20 -2.15
C GLY A 157 -12.79 5.16 -3.47
N LEU A 158 -12.48 4.13 -4.26
CA LEU A 158 -13.12 3.82 -5.54
C LEU A 158 -13.52 2.34 -5.54
N ILE A 159 -14.66 2.01 -6.10
CA ILE A 159 -15.06 0.61 -6.31
C ILE A 159 -14.22 0.03 -7.44
N ALA A 160 -13.23 -0.78 -7.09
CA ALA A 160 -12.35 -1.47 -8.05
C ALA A 160 -13.02 -2.69 -8.66
N VAL A 161 -13.77 -3.44 -7.84
CA VAL A 161 -14.54 -4.62 -8.26
C VAL A 161 -15.93 -4.56 -7.64
N LYS A 162 -16.96 -4.74 -8.48
CA LYS A 162 -18.33 -4.95 -7.99
C LYS A 162 -18.48 -6.39 -7.53
N LEU A 163 -18.73 -6.57 -6.25
CA LEU A 163 -18.89 -7.87 -5.62
C LEU A 163 -20.35 -8.29 -5.57
N GLY A 164 -20.59 -9.59 -5.65
CA GLY A 164 -21.91 -10.17 -5.43
C GLY A 164 -22.22 -10.32 -3.92
N SER A 165 -23.43 -10.79 -3.63
CA SER A 165 -23.80 -11.10 -2.24
C SER A 165 -22.85 -12.16 -1.63
N LYS A 166 -22.34 -11.91 -0.43
CA LYS A 166 -21.38 -12.78 0.28
C LYS A 166 -20.08 -13.06 -0.51
N GLU A 167 -19.69 -12.16 -1.38
CA GLU A 167 -18.44 -12.25 -2.10
C GLU A 167 -17.48 -11.18 -1.58
N GLU A 168 -16.22 -11.54 -1.44
CA GLU A 168 -15.16 -10.66 -0.97
C GLU A 168 -14.01 -10.63 -1.96
N LEU A 169 -13.30 -9.52 -2.00
CA LEU A 169 -12.02 -9.43 -2.67
C LEU A 169 -10.97 -10.10 -1.78
N VAL A 170 -10.26 -11.09 -2.32
CA VAL A 170 -9.25 -11.86 -1.60
C VAL A 170 -7.87 -11.25 -1.74
N THR A 171 -7.51 -10.87 -2.98
CA THR A 171 -6.19 -10.32 -3.25
C THR A 171 -6.20 -9.42 -4.49
N ALA A 172 -5.19 -8.57 -4.57
CA ALA A 172 -4.84 -7.80 -5.76
C ALA A 172 -3.32 -7.79 -5.92
N CYS A 173 -2.82 -7.93 -7.14
CA CYS A 173 -1.41 -7.89 -7.44
C CYS A 173 -1.13 -7.15 -8.75
N LYS A 174 0.09 -6.67 -8.89
CA LYS A 174 0.61 -6.07 -10.11
C LYS A 174 0.99 -7.17 -11.09
N VAL A 175 0.55 -7.04 -12.35
CA VAL A 175 0.85 -7.97 -13.44
C VAL A 175 1.12 -7.21 -14.73
N THR A 176 1.84 -7.84 -15.63
CA THR A 176 2.08 -7.42 -17.01
C THR A 176 1.29 -8.32 -17.99
N ASP A 177 1.35 -8.04 -19.28
CA ASP A 177 0.70 -8.90 -20.28
C ASP A 177 1.41 -10.24 -20.50
N THR A 178 2.68 -10.34 -20.09
CA THR A 178 3.51 -11.53 -20.22
C THR A 178 3.46 -12.46 -19.01
N ASP A 179 2.83 -12.01 -17.90
CA ASP A 179 2.76 -12.80 -16.68
C ASP A 179 1.71 -13.92 -16.80
N GLU A 180 2.08 -15.10 -16.36
CA GLU A 180 1.19 -16.22 -16.16
C GLU A 180 0.72 -16.27 -14.70
N VAL A 181 -0.57 -16.51 -14.50
CA VAL A 181 -1.18 -16.52 -13.16
C VAL A 181 -1.84 -17.87 -12.90
N MET A 182 -1.40 -18.54 -11.85
CA MET A 182 -2.02 -19.75 -11.35
C MET A 182 -2.94 -19.44 -10.17
N LEU A 183 -4.16 -19.87 -10.24
CA LEU A 183 -5.14 -19.78 -9.14
C LEU A 183 -5.43 -21.19 -8.64
N VAL A 184 -5.21 -21.40 -7.35
CA VAL A 184 -5.51 -22.68 -6.71
C VAL A 184 -6.63 -22.50 -5.70
N SER A 185 -7.70 -23.27 -5.85
CA SER A 185 -8.82 -23.26 -4.93
C SER A 185 -8.51 -24.01 -3.63
N GLN A 186 -9.28 -23.74 -2.58
CA GLN A 186 -9.16 -24.47 -1.30
C GLN A 186 -9.31 -26.00 -1.45
N ARG A 187 -10.00 -26.45 -2.51
CA ARG A 187 -10.19 -27.88 -2.81
C ARG A 187 -9.08 -28.45 -3.70
N GLY A 188 -8.00 -27.72 -3.95
CA GLY A 188 -6.88 -28.15 -4.76
C GLY A 188 -7.11 -28.15 -6.27
N GLN A 189 -8.14 -27.44 -6.74
CA GLN A 189 -8.35 -27.25 -8.19
C GLN A 189 -7.53 -26.03 -8.64
N ALA A 190 -6.78 -26.18 -9.73
CA ALA A 190 -5.98 -25.14 -10.38
C ALA A 190 -6.56 -24.81 -11.76
#